data_a711702443f67d54908bc843d6d872a1
#
_entry.id   a711702443f67d54908bc843d6d872a1
#
_cell.length_a   1.000
_cell.length_b   1.000
_cell.length_c   1.000
_cell.angle_alpha   90.00
_cell.angle_beta   90.00
_cell.angle_gamma   90.00
#
_symmetry.space_group_name_H-M   'P 1'
#
loop_
_entity.id
_entity.type
_entity.pdbx_description
1 polymer ?
#
loop_
_entity_poly.entity_id
_entity_poly.type
_entity_poly.pdbx_seq_one_letter_code
_entity_poly.pdbx_strand_id
1 'polypeptide(L)'
;HHISTDEVYGSLGAEGLFTEETSYAPNSPYSASKASSDMLVRSYFHTYGMNVVTTNCSNNYGPKQHDEKLIPTIIRKALTGDAIPIYGDGKNIRDWLYVLDHCKGLDLVFQKGLAGETYNIGGKNERNNLEIANIICTILDETKPSETGKSYKEQITFVADRPGHDWRYAI
;
A
#
# COMPACT_ATOMS: atom_id res chain seq x y z
N HIS A 1 -11.89 12.40 -11.55
CA HIS A 1 -10.92 12.04 -10.51
C HIS A 1 -10.29 10.71 -10.87
N HIS A 2 -8.97 10.70 -11.05
CA HIS A 2 -8.17 9.52 -11.30
C HIS A 2 -7.46 9.08 -10.02
N ILE A 3 -7.59 7.80 -9.65
CA ILE A 3 -6.99 7.24 -8.43
C ILE A 3 -5.83 6.33 -8.82
N SER A 4 -4.62 6.69 -8.44
CA SER A 4 -3.38 6.00 -8.72
C SER A 4 -2.71 5.46 -7.45
N THR A 5 -1.41 5.30 -7.44
CA THR A 5 -0.63 4.67 -6.37
C THR A 5 0.74 5.35 -6.23
N ASP A 6 1.31 5.34 -5.05
CA ASP A 6 2.69 5.78 -4.79
C ASP A 6 3.76 4.89 -5.47
N GLU A 7 3.39 3.68 -5.87
CA GLU A 7 4.29 2.77 -6.61
C GLU A 7 4.78 3.34 -7.96
N VAL A 8 4.08 4.35 -8.50
CA VAL A 8 4.52 5.03 -9.75
C VAL A 8 5.82 5.81 -9.58
N TYR A 9 6.17 6.20 -8.35
CA TYR A 9 7.40 6.93 -8.05
C TYR A 9 8.64 6.04 -7.98
N GLY A 10 8.47 4.71 -7.90
CA GLY A 10 9.58 3.76 -7.75
C GLY A 10 9.89 3.43 -6.30
N SER A 11 11.16 3.23 -5.95
CA SER A 11 11.58 2.83 -4.61
C SER A 11 12.40 3.91 -3.93
N LEU A 12 12.11 4.17 -2.65
CA LEU A 12 12.92 5.04 -1.78
C LEU A 12 14.09 4.27 -1.16
N GLY A 13 15.14 5.01 -0.78
CA GLY A 13 16.15 4.56 0.16
C GLY A 13 15.65 4.60 1.62
N ALA A 14 16.60 4.68 2.56
CA ALA A 14 16.27 4.69 4.00
C ALA A 14 15.53 5.96 4.45
N GLU A 15 15.71 7.06 3.75
CA GLU A 15 15.20 8.38 4.12
C GLU A 15 14.42 9.02 2.97
N GLY A 16 13.73 10.12 3.29
CA GLY A 16 12.94 10.90 2.33
C GLY A 16 11.51 10.41 2.19
N LEU A 17 10.71 11.19 1.47
CA LEU A 17 9.33 10.90 1.10
C LEU A 17 9.14 11.21 -0.39
N PHE A 18 8.23 10.53 -1.04
CA PHE A 18 7.74 10.96 -2.34
C PHE A 18 6.87 12.22 -2.18
N THR A 19 7.02 13.13 -3.10
CA THR A 19 6.18 14.33 -3.23
C THR A 19 5.52 14.32 -4.61
N GLU A 20 4.57 15.20 -4.83
CA GLU A 20 3.89 15.36 -6.12
C GLU A 20 4.85 15.79 -7.24
N GLU A 21 6.03 16.34 -6.88
CA GLU A 21 7.09 16.73 -7.82
C GLU A 21 8.07 15.58 -8.10
N THR A 22 7.97 14.46 -7.39
CA THR A 22 8.85 13.31 -7.59
C THR A 22 8.62 12.72 -8.98
N SER A 23 9.70 12.51 -9.74
CA SER A 23 9.63 11.89 -11.06
C SER A 23 9.17 10.44 -10.97
N TYR A 24 8.34 10.01 -11.92
CA TYR A 24 7.91 8.62 -12.02
C TYR A 24 9.07 7.70 -12.43
N ALA A 25 9.23 6.61 -11.72
CA ALA A 25 10.24 5.58 -11.96
C ALA A 25 9.72 4.17 -11.61
N PRO A 26 8.59 3.72 -12.21
CA PRO A 26 7.94 2.48 -11.83
C PRO A 26 8.83 1.25 -12.11
N ASN A 27 8.93 0.32 -11.15
CA ASN A 27 9.80 -0.85 -11.21
C ASN A 27 9.04 -2.17 -11.52
N SER A 28 7.72 -2.15 -11.61
CA SER A 28 6.93 -3.33 -11.92
C SER A 28 5.98 -3.09 -13.10
N PRO A 29 5.53 -4.16 -13.81
CA PRO A 29 4.51 -4.01 -14.85
C PRO A 29 3.22 -3.35 -14.35
N TYR A 30 2.81 -3.62 -13.11
CA TYR A 30 1.67 -2.98 -12.48
C TYR A 30 1.90 -1.49 -12.32
N SER A 31 2.98 -1.07 -11.64
CA SER A 31 3.26 0.35 -11.42
C SER A 31 3.49 1.10 -12.73
N ALA A 32 4.10 0.47 -13.74
CA ALA A 32 4.25 1.04 -15.09
C ALA A 32 2.89 1.25 -15.77
N SER A 33 1.95 0.32 -15.64
CA SER A 33 0.60 0.47 -16.18
C SER A 33 -0.17 1.61 -15.52
N LYS A 34 -0.02 1.78 -14.21
CA LYS A 34 -0.61 2.89 -13.46
C LYS A 34 0.01 4.23 -13.85
N ALA A 35 1.34 4.31 -13.93
CA ALA A 35 2.04 5.51 -14.42
C ALA A 35 1.60 5.89 -15.84
N SER A 36 1.41 4.92 -16.73
CA SER A 36 0.89 5.16 -18.08
C SER A 36 -0.51 5.75 -18.06
N SER A 37 -1.38 5.26 -17.16
CA SER A 37 -2.73 5.82 -16.97
C SER A 37 -2.69 7.26 -16.47
N ASP A 38 -1.80 7.56 -15.51
CA ASP A 38 -1.61 8.92 -14.98
C ASP A 38 -1.16 9.88 -16.08
N MET A 39 -0.21 9.44 -16.94
CA MET A 39 0.26 10.23 -18.08
C MET A 39 -0.85 10.48 -19.10
N LEU A 40 -1.73 9.50 -19.36
CA LEU A 40 -2.90 9.70 -20.22
C LEU A 40 -3.85 10.74 -19.63
N VAL A 41 -4.21 10.63 -18.35
CA VAL A 41 -5.09 11.60 -17.69
C VAL A 41 -4.50 13.02 -17.77
N ARG A 42 -3.21 13.16 -17.46
CA ARG A 42 -2.50 14.42 -17.58
C ARG A 42 -2.55 14.97 -19.01
N SER A 43 -2.36 14.13 -20.04
CA SER A 43 -2.39 14.56 -21.43
C SER A 43 -3.77 15.09 -21.87
N TYR A 44 -4.85 14.49 -21.36
CA TYR A 44 -6.21 14.98 -21.63
C TYR A 44 -6.48 16.35 -21.02
N PHE A 45 -5.93 16.64 -19.85
CA PHE A 45 -5.99 17.99 -19.28
C PHE A 45 -5.25 19.00 -20.19
N HIS A 46 -3.99 18.71 -20.54
CA HIS A 46 -3.17 19.65 -21.31
C HIS A 46 -3.64 19.84 -22.77
N THR A 47 -4.21 18.78 -23.38
CA THR A 47 -4.63 18.84 -24.79
C THR A 47 -6.04 19.38 -24.96
N TYR A 48 -6.94 18.99 -24.06
CA TYR A 48 -8.38 19.25 -24.23
C TYR A 48 -8.99 20.11 -23.10
N GLY A 49 -8.22 20.50 -22.10
CA GLY A 49 -8.73 21.27 -20.96
C GLY A 49 -9.70 20.46 -20.10
N MET A 50 -9.61 19.10 -20.12
CA MET A 50 -10.51 18.26 -19.33
C MET A 50 -10.31 18.52 -17.85
N ASN A 51 -11.40 18.75 -17.12
CA ASN A 51 -11.35 18.94 -15.66
C ASN A 51 -11.04 17.59 -14.97
N VAL A 52 -9.77 17.35 -14.68
CA VAL A 52 -9.27 16.13 -14.03
C VAL A 52 -8.38 16.45 -12.86
N VAL A 53 -8.38 15.58 -11.85
CA VAL A 53 -7.38 15.55 -10.78
C VAL A 53 -6.86 14.13 -10.61
N THR A 54 -5.61 13.97 -10.18
CA THR A 54 -5.00 12.67 -9.88
C THR A 54 -4.68 12.58 -8.39
N THR A 55 -4.87 11.40 -7.79
CA THR A 55 -4.40 11.12 -6.44
C THR A 55 -3.52 9.87 -6.45
N ASN A 56 -2.37 9.94 -5.76
CA ASN A 56 -1.51 8.80 -5.47
C ASN A 56 -1.64 8.44 -4.00
N CYS A 57 -1.95 7.19 -3.69
CA CYS A 57 -2.13 6.77 -2.30
C CYS A 57 -1.07 5.76 -1.89
N SER A 58 -0.75 5.76 -0.60
CA SER A 58 0.03 4.72 0.05
C SER A 58 -0.78 3.41 0.25
N ASN A 59 -0.18 2.41 0.89
CA ASN A 59 -0.80 1.09 1.04
C ASN A 59 -2.07 1.13 1.90
N ASN A 60 -3.20 0.92 1.28
CA ASN A 60 -4.48 0.88 1.96
C ASN A 60 -4.69 -0.41 2.74
N TYR A 61 -5.38 -0.30 3.88
CA TYR A 61 -5.90 -1.44 4.62
C TYR A 61 -7.27 -1.15 5.22
N GLY A 62 -8.04 -2.19 5.50
CA GLY A 62 -9.34 -2.04 6.14
C GLY A 62 -10.30 -3.20 5.88
N PRO A 63 -11.53 -3.11 6.41
CA PRO A 63 -12.56 -4.13 6.21
C PRO A 63 -12.84 -4.41 4.72
N LYS A 64 -13.05 -5.68 4.40
CA LYS A 64 -13.35 -6.16 3.02
C LYS A 64 -12.20 -6.00 2.02
N GLN A 65 -10.97 -5.77 2.48
CA GLN A 65 -9.81 -5.82 1.60
C GLN A 65 -9.68 -7.20 0.96
N HIS A 66 -9.27 -7.26 -0.31
CA HIS A 66 -9.13 -8.51 -1.05
C HIS A 66 -8.12 -9.46 -0.41
N ASP A 67 -8.46 -10.75 -0.36
CA ASP A 67 -7.78 -11.79 0.42
C ASP A 67 -6.32 -12.06 0.02
N GLU A 68 -5.89 -11.65 -1.18
CA GLU A 68 -4.50 -11.78 -1.62
C GLU A 68 -3.55 -10.76 -0.98
N LYS A 69 -4.09 -9.69 -0.38
CA LYS A 69 -3.28 -8.63 0.24
C LYS A 69 -2.71 -9.11 1.58
N LEU A 70 -1.61 -8.46 2.01
CA LEU A 70 -0.82 -8.91 3.17
C LEU A 70 -1.66 -9.11 4.43
N ILE A 71 -2.39 -8.08 4.87
CA ILE A 71 -3.16 -8.12 6.12
C ILE A 71 -4.23 -9.21 6.11
N PRO A 72 -5.16 -9.28 5.12
CA PRO A 72 -6.14 -10.36 5.08
C PRO A 72 -5.50 -11.75 4.94
N THR A 73 -4.40 -11.89 4.19
CA THR A 73 -3.67 -13.16 4.09
C THR A 73 -3.15 -13.62 5.45
N ILE A 74 -2.52 -12.72 6.23
CA ILE A 74 -2.02 -13.04 7.58
C ILE A 74 -3.18 -13.49 8.47
N ILE A 75 -4.27 -12.72 8.53
CA ILE A 75 -5.43 -13.05 9.37
C ILE A 75 -6.01 -14.41 8.99
N ARG A 76 -6.26 -14.63 7.72
CA ARG A 76 -6.82 -15.90 7.23
C ARG A 76 -5.91 -17.07 7.56
N LYS A 77 -4.62 -16.98 7.23
CA LYS A 77 -3.63 -18.05 7.47
C LYS A 77 -3.47 -18.35 8.97
N ALA A 78 -3.40 -17.32 9.80
CA ALA A 78 -3.37 -17.48 11.24
C ALA A 78 -4.58 -18.31 11.72
N LEU A 79 -5.79 -17.89 11.36
CA LEU A 79 -7.04 -18.51 11.83
C LEU A 79 -7.28 -19.93 11.28
N THR A 80 -6.70 -20.28 10.11
CA THR A 80 -6.78 -21.64 9.56
C THR A 80 -5.66 -22.58 10.03
N GLY A 81 -4.71 -22.08 10.82
CA GLY A 81 -3.56 -22.87 11.29
C GLY A 81 -2.49 -23.11 10.21
N ASP A 82 -2.56 -22.38 9.09
CA ASP A 82 -1.62 -22.47 7.98
C ASP A 82 -0.36 -21.61 8.23
N ALA A 83 0.74 -21.91 7.51
CA ALA A 83 1.92 -21.07 7.50
C ALA A 83 1.60 -19.65 6.99
N ILE A 84 2.08 -18.63 7.71
CA ILE A 84 1.96 -17.21 7.34
C ILE A 84 3.21 -16.84 6.53
N PRO A 85 3.12 -16.68 5.19
CA PRO A 85 4.27 -16.43 4.36
C PRO A 85 4.73 -14.98 4.45
N ILE A 86 6.00 -14.75 4.76
CA ILE A 86 6.67 -13.45 4.69
C ILE A 86 7.75 -13.52 3.60
N TYR A 87 7.64 -12.65 2.61
CA TYR A 87 8.57 -12.60 1.49
C TYR A 87 9.94 -12.01 1.92
N GLY A 88 11.02 -12.64 1.44
CA GLY A 88 12.38 -12.23 1.77
C GLY A 88 12.64 -12.30 3.28
N ASP A 89 13.19 -11.23 3.84
CA ASP A 89 13.41 -11.06 5.28
C ASP A 89 12.29 -10.24 5.97
N GLY A 90 11.27 -9.84 5.24
CA GLY A 90 10.13 -9.07 5.74
C GLY A 90 10.41 -7.61 6.04
N LYS A 91 11.57 -7.07 5.65
CA LYS A 91 11.98 -5.70 5.97
C LYS A 91 11.50 -4.63 4.99
N ASN A 92 10.82 -5.01 3.91
CA ASN A 92 10.21 -4.05 2.99
C ASN A 92 9.23 -3.15 3.73
N ILE A 93 9.41 -1.83 3.61
CA ILE A 93 8.66 -0.83 4.35
C ILE A 93 7.53 -0.28 3.49
N ARG A 94 6.36 -0.12 4.11
CA ARG A 94 5.18 0.48 3.49
C ARG A 94 4.59 1.51 4.43
N ASP A 95 4.06 2.59 3.87
CA ASP A 95 3.21 3.51 4.60
C ASP A 95 1.77 2.98 4.57
N TRP A 96 1.17 2.77 5.73
CA TRP A 96 -0.14 2.13 5.89
C TRP A 96 -1.24 3.14 6.14
N LEU A 97 -2.18 3.22 5.20
CA LEU A 97 -3.29 4.17 5.20
C LEU A 97 -4.62 3.44 5.43
N TYR A 98 -5.35 3.83 6.48
CA TYR A 98 -6.67 3.26 6.72
C TYR A 98 -7.66 3.70 5.63
N VAL A 99 -8.41 2.75 5.10
CA VAL A 99 -9.24 2.97 3.91
C VAL A 99 -10.27 4.11 4.05
N LEU A 100 -10.86 4.29 5.25
CA LEU A 100 -11.82 5.40 5.45
C LEU A 100 -11.13 6.76 5.48
N ASP A 101 -9.88 6.85 5.92
CA ASP A 101 -9.12 8.10 5.86
C ASP A 101 -8.69 8.39 4.42
N HIS A 102 -8.34 7.35 3.64
CA HIS A 102 -8.17 7.51 2.20
C HIS A 102 -9.44 8.03 1.52
N CYS A 103 -10.61 7.44 1.82
CA CYS A 103 -11.88 7.92 1.26
C CYS A 103 -12.17 9.38 1.60
N LYS A 104 -11.86 9.83 2.83
CA LYS A 104 -11.97 11.26 3.20
C LYS A 104 -11.03 12.14 2.39
N GLY A 105 -9.79 11.69 2.18
CA GLY A 105 -8.82 12.37 1.32
C GLY A 105 -9.32 12.49 -0.11
N LEU A 106 -9.83 11.40 -0.69
CA LEU A 106 -10.41 11.39 -2.03
C LEU A 106 -11.59 12.37 -2.15
N ASP A 107 -12.51 12.36 -1.17
CA ASP A 107 -13.65 13.28 -1.16
C ASP A 107 -13.21 14.74 -1.08
N LEU A 108 -12.21 15.04 -0.23
CA LEU A 108 -11.64 16.37 -0.13
C LEU A 108 -11.03 16.85 -1.45
N VAL A 109 -10.24 15.99 -2.11
CA VAL A 109 -9.64 16.31 -3.41
C VAL A 109 -10.71 16.44 -4.50
N PHE A 110 -11.74 15.61 -4.48
CA PHE A 110 -12.85 15.71 -5.42
C PHE A 110 -13.59 17.05 -5.30
N GLN A 111 -13.77 17.54 -4.07
CA GLN A 111 -14.51 18.80 -3.82
C GLN A 111 -13.64 20.06 -4.01
N LYS A 112 -12.34 19.98 -3.71
CA LYS A 112 -11.48 21.17 -3.59
C LYS A 112 -10.21 21.11 -4.42
N GLY A 113 -9.91 19.97 -5.06
CA GLY A 113 -8.73 19.80 -5.89
C GLY A 113 -8.75 20.71 -7.11
N LEU A 114 -7.60 21.22 -7.48
CA LEU A 114 -7.43 22.05 -8.67
C LEU A 114 -7.26 21.16 -9.91
N ALA A 115 -7.93 21.53 -11.00
CA ALA A 115 -7.85 20.80 -12.24
C ALA A 115 -6.39 20.72 -12.76
N GLY A 116 -5.98 19.53 -13.17
CA GLY A 116 -4.64 19.25 -13.66
C GLY A 116 -3.62 18.88 -12.59
N GLU A 117 -3.95 19.06 -11.30
CA GLU A 117 -3.04 18.80 -10.20
C GLU A 117 -3.06 17.34 -9.74
N THR A 118 -1.94 16.93 -9.12
CA THR A 118 -1.77 15.64 -8.45
C THR A 118 -1.68 15.85 -6.94
N TYR A 119 -2.22 14.92 -6.16
CA TYR A 119 -2.24 14.96 -4.70
C TYR A 119 -1.81 13.61 -4.13
N ASN A 120 -0.86 13.62 -3.23
CA ASN A 120 -0.44 12.44 -2.49
C ASN A 120 -1.27 12.28 -1.21
N ILE A 121 -1.74 11.06 -0.95
CA ILE A 121 -2.53 10.72 0.25
C ILE A 121 -1.83 9.58 0.99
N GLY A 122 -1.07 9.92 2.04
CA GLY A 122 -0.30 8.98 2.86
C GLY A 122 -0.85 8.81 4.27
N GLY A 123 -0.44 7.72 4.93
CA GLY A 123 -0.85 7.39 6.30
C GLY A 123 0.10 7.94 7.36
N LYS A 124 1.32 8.35 7.00
CA LYS A 124 2.43 8.67 7.92
C LYS A 124 2.65 7.57 8.96
N ASN A 125 2.48 6.32 8.56
CA ASN A 125 2.56 5.14 9.41
C ASN A 125 3.38 4.05 8.73
N GLU A 126 4.68 4.29 8.62
CA GLU A 126 5.60 3.34 8.04
C GLU A 126 5.81 2.13 8.96
N ARG A 127 5.67 0.93 8.40
CA ARG A 127 5.96 -0.35 9.05
C ARG A 127 6.50 -1.33 8.03
N ASN A 128 7.42 -2.18 8.47
CA ASN A 128 7.83 -3.29 7.63
C ASN A 128 6.82 -4.46 7.69
N ASN A 129 6.91 -5.35 6.71
CA ASN A 129 5.96 -6.46 6.58
C ASN A 129 5.98 -7.40 7.78
N LEU A 130 7.15 -7.66 8.37
CA LEU A 130 7.30 -8.51 9.56
C LEU A 130 6.70 -7.86 10.80
N GLU A 131 6.84 -6.54 10.96
CA GLU A 131 6.19 -5.79 12.04
C GLU A 131 4.66 -5.91 11.96
N ILE A 132 4.09 -5.71 10.76
CA ILE A 132 2.64 -5.87 10.54
C ILE A 132 2.19 -7.30 10.91
N ALA A 133 2.94 -8.32 10.47
CA ALA A 133 2.61 -9.70 10.80
C ALA A 133 2.62 -9.94 12.32
N ASN A 134 3.64 -9.46 13.01
CA ASN A 134 3.74 -9.58 14.47
C ASN A 134 2.63 -8.83 15.21
N ILE A 135 2.26 -7.63 14.77
CA ILE A 135 1.15 -6.86 15.34
C ILE A 135 -0.17 -7.62 15.19
N ILE A 136 -0.47 -8.13 14.00
CA ILE A 136 -1.70 -8.88 13.74
C ILE A 136 -1.74 -10.17 14.57
N CYS A 137 -0.64 -10.93 14.62
CA CYS A 137 -0.57 -12.13 15.45
C CYS A 137 -0.80 -11.82 16.93
N THR A 138 -0.21 -10.74 17.44
CA THR A 138 -0.44 -10.32 18.84
C THR A 138 -1.91 -9.99 19.09
N ILE A 139 -2.55 -9.24 18.21
CA ILE A 139 -3.98 -8.92 18.33
C ILE A 139 -4.84 -10.19 18.29
N LEU A 140 -4.50 -11.14 17.42
CA LEU A 140 -5.23 -12.41 17.34
C LEU A 140 -5.00 -13.28 18.58
N ASP A 141 -3.78 -13.35 19.12
CA ASP A 141 -3.48 -14.06 20.37
C ASP A 141 -4.34 -13.54 21.54
N GLU A 142 -4.60 -12.21 21.58
CA GLU A 142 -5.41 -11.57 22.62
C GLU A 142 -6.92 -11.73 22.38
N THR A 143 -7.38 -11.56 21.13
CA THR A 143 -8.82 -11.47 20.81
C THR A 143 -9.45 -12.80 20.41
N LYS A 144 -8.66 -13.72 19.88
CA LYS A 144 -9.08 -15.05 19.45
C LYS A 144 -7.94 -16.06 19.62
N PRO A 145 -7.56 -16.43 20.87
CA PRO A 145 -6.47 -17.35 21.12
C PRO A 145 -6.60 -18.65 20.32
N SER A 146 -5.48 -19.19 19.88
CA SER A 146 -5.43 -20.47 19.15
C SER A 146 -5.89 -21.61 20.05
N GLU A 147 -6.65 -22.56 19.50
CA GLU A 147 -7.07 -23.79 20.19
C GLU A 147 -5.88 -24.65 20.64
N THR A 148 -4.74 -24.51 20.00
CA THR A 148 -3.50 -25.22 20.35
C THR A 148 -2.76 -24.59 21.55
N GLY A 149 -3.17 -23.41 22.01
CA GLY A 149 -2.48 -22.63 23.05
C GLY A 149 -1.15 -22.00 22.59
N LYS A 150 -0.79 -22.12 21.32
CA LYS A 150 0.42 -21.52 20.75
C LYS A 150 0.13 -20.15 20.16
N SER A 151 1.13 -19.27 20.17
CA SER A 151 1.03 -17.98 19.52
C SER A 151 0.96 -18.13 18.00
N TYR A 152 0.13 -17.32 17.35
CA TYR A 152 0.07 -17.24 15.90
C TYR A 152 1.40 -16.81 15.26
N LYS A 153 2.29 -16.17 16.01
CA LYS A 153 3.65 -15.85 15.55
C LYS A 153 4.48 -17.08 15.17
N GLU A 154 4.21 -18.23 15.79
CA GLU A 154 4.89 -19.49 15.46
C GLU A 154 4.55 -20.01 14.04
N GLN A 155 3.50 -19.50 13.42
CA GLN A 155 3.12 -19.82 12.04
C GLN A 155 3.86 -18.97 10.98
N ILE A 156 4.60 -17.92 11.40
CA ILE A 156 5.34 -17.07 10.47
C ILE A 156 6.48 -17.88 9.84
N THR A 157 6.51 -17.88 8.49
CA THR A 157 7.53 -18.56 7.69
C THR A 157 8.06 -17.62 6.63
N PHE A 158 9.39 -17.65 6.44
CA PHE A 158 10.02 -16.85 5.39
C PHE A 158 10.05 -17.63 4.07
N VAL A 159 9.67 -16.97 2.98
CA VAL A 159 9.65 -17.54 1.63
C VAL A 159 10.52 -16.70 0.70
N ALA A 160 10.87 -17.26 -0.47
CA ALA A 160 11.66 -16.53 -1.46
C ALA A 160 11.00 -15.20 -1.82
N ASP A 161 11.81 -14.16 -1.93
CA ASP A 161 11.29 -12.84 -2.31
C ASP A 161 10.82 -12.81 -3.76
N ARG A 162 9.88 -11.91 -4.06
CA ARG A 162 9.33 -11.76 -5.41
C ARG A 162 10.23 -10.82 -6.25
N PRO A 163 10.36 -11.06 -7.56
CA PRO A 163 11.04 -10.14 -8.46
C PRO A 163 10.41 -8.74 -8.43
N GLY A 164 11.24 -7.69 -8.45
CA GLY A 164 10.78 -6.31 -8.48
C GLY A 164 10.09 -5.85 -7.19
N HIS A 165 10.44 -6.46 -6.05
CA HIS A 165 9.89 -6.07 -4.75
C HIS A 165 10.62 -4.84 -4.22
N ASP A 166 10.04 -3.68 -4.42
CA ASP A 166 10.59 -2.42 -3.97
C ASP A 166 10.83 -2.39 -2.46
N TRP A 167 11.92 -1.75 -2.07
CA TRP A 167 12.36 -1.70 -0.67
C TRP A 167 11.43 -0.87 0.20
N ARG A 168 11.13 0.38 -0.20
CA ARG A 168 10.36 1.30 0.63
C ARG A 168 9.49 2.23 -0.21
N TYR A 169 8.26 2.41 0.23
CA TYR A 169 7.33 3.46 -0.22
C TYR A 169 6.89 4.29 0.97
N ALA A 170 6.91 5.63 0.82
CA ALA A 170 6.38 6.57 1.80
C ALA A 170 6.05 7.92 1.13
N ILE A 171 4.93 8.52 1.48
CA ILE A 171 4.45 9.84 1.02
C ILE A 171 3.96 10.70 2.18
#